data_dfe4b966544ef0cda23a6ab0b45c49f9
#
_entry.id   dfe4b966544ef0cda23a6ab0b45c49f9
#
_cell.length_a   1.000
_cell.length_b   1.000
_cell.length_c   1.000
_cell.angle_alpha   90.00
_cell.angle_beta   90.00
_cell.angle_gamma   90.00
#
_symmetry.space_group_name_H-M   'P 1'
#
loop_
_entity.id
_entity.type
_entity.pdbx_description
1 polymer ?
#
loop_
_entity_poly.entity_id
_entity_poly.type
_entity_poly.pdbx_seq_one_letter_code
_entity_poly.pdbx_strand_id
1 'polypeptide(L)'
;MRTNCLLCCILVGGTLPAQNPLTTTATQRYFNTVRRNLETSADVMPADKYGFRLTDGQMTFAEWLIHSTQRNYSDCAMLKAESVPEAEQQAARLKDKAEVSKALKSSFAYCADALQALDDQKAISSPQVSNALLHLVVHNNEIYGNIVGYLRVSGIVPPSTAARGSQKGKKN
;
A
#
# COMPACT_ATOMS: atom_id res chain seq x y z
N MET A 1 19.15 -26.57 67.63
CA MET A 1 18.24 -26.77 66.49
C MET A 1 18.03 -25.44 65.80
N ARG A 2 18.63 -25.24 64.62
CA ARG A 2 18.47 -24.03 63.79
C ARG A 2 17.65 -24.44 62.57
N THR A 3 16.43 -23.96 62.49
CA THR A 3 15.49 -24.22 61.39
C THR A 3 15.77 -23.17 60.28
N ASN A 4 16.39 -23.60 59.19
CA ASN A 4 16.54 -22.79 58.00
C ASN A 4 15.19 -22.78 57.22
N CYS A 5 14.54 -21.65 57.19
CA CYS A 5 13.39 -21.40 56.35
C CYS A 5 13.87 -20.94 54.95
N LEU A 6 13.84 -21.85 53.95
CA LEU A 6 14.09 -21.51 52.56
C LEU A 6 12.87 -20.76 52.03
N LEU A 7 13.03 -19.45 51.78
CA LEU A 7 12.04 -18.63 51.15
C LEU A 7 12.11 -18.87 49.62
N CYS A 8 11.16 -19.66 49.08
CA CYS A 8 11.06 -19.94 47.66
C CYS A 8 10.39 -18.73 46.97
N CYS A 9 11.18 -17.84 46.36
CA CYS A 9 10.68 -16.77 45.52
C CYS A 9 10.19 -17.36 44.20
N ILE A 10 8.88 -17.52 44.06
CA ILE A 10 8.23 -17.84 42.79
C ILE A 10 8.24 -16.57 41.93
N LEU A 11 9.14 -16.50 40.94
CA LEU A 11 9.09 -15.50 39.88
C LEU A 11 7.89 -15.82 38.97
N VAL A 12 6.80 -15.14 39.20
CA VAL A 12 5.67 -15.12 38.26
C VAL A 12 6.13 -14.29 37.07
N GLY A 13 6.62 -14.96 36.03
CA GLY A 13 6.91 -14.35 34.74
C GLY A 13 5.60 -13.91 34.05
N GLY A 14 5.13 -12.71 34.37
CA GLY A 14 4.04 -12.09 33.64
C GLY A 14 4.48 -11.84 32.19
N THR A 15 3.92 -12.58 31.23
CA THR A 15 4.03 -12.23 29.82
C THR A 15 3.30 -10.90 29.62
N LEU A 16 4.06 -9.83 29.42
CA LEU A 16 3.49 -8.56 28.99
C LEU A 16 2.76 -8.81 27.67
N PRO A 17 1.50 -8.33 27.51
CA PRO A 17 0.82 -8.43 26.22
C PRO A 17 1.70 -7.74 25.18
N ALA A 18 1.96 -8.43 24.06
CA ALA A 18 2.68 -7.86 22.93
C ALA A 18 1.97 -6.58 22.53
N GLN A 19 2.66 -5.45 22.64
CA GLN A 19 2.10 -4.17 22.19
C GLN A 19 1.82 -4.28 20.69
N ASN A 20 0.63 -3.87 20.26
CA ASN A 20 0.29 -3.83 18.84
C ASN A 20 1.34 -2.99 18.10
N PRO A 21 1.93 -3.52 17.03
CA PRO A 21 2.96 -2.83 16.29
C PRO A 21 2.39 -1.50 15.73
N LEU A 22 2.94 -0.36 16.14
CA LEU A 22 2.43 0.96 15.76
C LEU A 22 2.77 1.31 14.32
N THR A 23 4.02 1.07 13.92
CA THR A 23 4.53 1.47 12.60
C THR A 23 3.90 0.63 11.50
N THR A 24 3.91 -0.69 11.65
CA THR A 24 3.35 -1.60 10.65
C THR A 24 1.83 -1.50 10.59
N THR A 25 1.13 -1.37 11.71
CA THR A 25 -0.34 -1.19 11.73
C THR A 25 -0.76 0.13 11.07
N ALA A 26 -0.07 1.24 11.37
CA ALA A 26 -0.35 2.52 10.73
C ALA A 26 -0.09 2.44 9.22
N THR A 27 1.05 1.87 8.82
CA THR A 27 1.41 1.72 7.40
C THR A 27 0.41 0.86 6.66
N GLN A 28 0.00 -0.29 7.20
CA GLN A 28 -1.02 -1.16 6.61
C GLN A 28 -2.36 -0.44 6.42
N ARG A 29 -2.77 0.40 7.36
CA ARG A 29 -4.00 1.17 7.26
C ARG A 29 -3.96 2.15 6.08
N TYR A 30 -2.86 2.91 5.94
CA TYR A 30 -2.69 3.84 4.81
C TYR A 30 -2.54 3.10 3.49
N PHE A 31 -1.75 2.02 3.46
CA PHE A 31 -1.59 1.15 2.30
C PHE A 31 -2.93 0.60 1.81
N ASN A 32 -3.74 0.00 2.69
CA ASN A 32 -5.05 -0.54 2.32
C ASN A 32 -6.01 0.54 1.80
N THR A 33 -5.88 1.77 2.30
CA THR A 33 -6.69 2.89 1.84
C THR A 33 -6.29 3.32 0.43
N VAL A 34 -5.01 3.52 0.16
CA VAL A 34 -4.53 3.95 -1.16
C VAL A 34 -4.66 2.84 -2.19
N ARG A 35 -4.41 1.58 -1.82
CA ARG A 35 -4.67 0.40 -2.65
C ARG A 35 -6.11 0.41 -3.17
N ARG A 36 -7.09 0.45 -2.27
CA ARG A 36 -8.51 0.49 -2.65
C ARG A 36 -8.83 1.66 -3.57
N ASN A 37 -8.28 2.84 -3.27
CA ASN A 37 -8.51 4.03 -4.07
C ASN A 37 -7.96 3.89 -5.50
N LEU A 38 -6.74 3.38 -5.66
CA LEU A 38 -6.11 3.18 -6.98
C LEU A 38 -6.78 2.05 -7.77
N GLU A 39 -7.03 0.89 -7.12
CA GLU A 39 -7.74 -0.23 -7.77
C GLU A 39 -9.14 0.19 -8.24
N THR A 40 -9.91 0.88 -7.38
CA THR A 40 -11.24 1.40 -7.78
C THR A 40 -11.13 2.43 -8.89
N SER A 41 -10.12 3.31 -8.86
CA SER A 41 -9.90 4.29 -9.95
C SER A 41 -9.65 3.60 -11.28
N ALA A 42 -8.83 2.55 -11.29
CA ALA A 42 -8.59 1.73 -12.47
C ALA A 42 -9.88 1.08 -13.00
N ASP A 43 -10.73 0.58 -12.11
CA ASP A 43 -11.98 -0.08 -12.51
C ASP A 43 -13.00 0.91 -13.09
N VAL A 44 -13.18 2.10 -12.49
CA VAL A 44 -14.22 3.06 -12.90
C VAL A 44 -13.84 3.92 -14.11
N MET A 45 -12.55 4.10 -14.40
CA MET A 45 -12.11 4.87 -15.58
C MET A 45 -12.48 4.10 -16.87
N PRO A 46 -13.19 4.71 -17.83
CA PRO A 46 -13.47 4.08 -19.13
C PRO A 46 -12.19 3.72 -19.88
N ALA A 47 -12.23 2.64 -20.67
CA ALA A 47 -11.07 2.14 -21.41
C ALA A 47 -10.50 3.17 -22.40
N ASP A 48 -11.36 3.91 -23.08
CA ASP A 48 -10.99 4.98 -24.01
C ASP A 48 -10.29 6.18 -23.33
N LYS A 49 -10.37 6.29 -22.00
CA LYS A 49 -9.72 7.33 -21.21
C LYS A 49 -8.36 6.90 -20.61
N TYR A 50 -7.94 5.65 -20.81
CA TYR A 50 -6.65 5.19 -20.29
C TYR A 50 -5.46 5.93 -20.92
N GLY A 51 -5.57 6.31 -22.19
CA GLY A 51 -4.57 7.13 -22.90
C GLY A 51 -4.68 8.64 -22.64
N PHE A 52 -5.67 9.09 -21.86
CA PHE A 52 -5.88 10.52 -21.59
C PHE A 52 -4.80 11.07 -20.64
N ARG A 53 -4.39 12.32 -20.90
CA ARG A 53 -3.49 13.12 -20.03
C ARG A 53 -4.07 14.50 -19.83
N LEU A 54 -3.81 15.10 -18.65
CA LEU A 54 -4.32 16.44 -18.34
C LEU A 54 -3.58 17.54 -19.12
N THR A 55 -2.28 17.34 -19.32
CA THR A 55 -1.41 18.25 -20.12
C THR A 55 -0.38 17.42 -20.87
N ASP A 56 0.21 17.98 -21.94
CA ASP A 56 1.18 17.27 -22.79
C ASP A 56 2.42 16.76 -22.04
N GLY A 57 2.82 17.45 -20.97
CA GLY A 57 3.98 17.07 -20.15
C GLY A 57 3.70 16.01 -19.09
N GLN A 58 2.43 15.60 -18.90
CA GLN A 58 2.08 14.62 -17.87
C GLN A 58 1.96 13.20 -18.43
N MET A 59 2.11 12.23 -17.54
CA MET A 59 1.78 10.83 -17.82
C MET A 59 0.30 10.69 -18.18
N THR A 60 -0.04 9.73 -19.02
CA THR A 60 -1.42 9.29 -19.21
C THR A 60 -1.97 8.62 -17.95
N PHE A 61 -3.29 8.45 -17.88
CA PHE A 61 -3.92 7.71 -16.79
C PHE A 61 -3.32 6.29 -16.64
N ALA A 62 -3.14 5.58 -17.75
CA ALA A 62 -2.52 4.25 -17.74
C ALA A 62 -1.06 4.28 -17.25
N GLU A 63 -0.26 5.25 -17.70
CA GLU A 63 1.13 5.40 -17.29
C GLU A 63 1.28 5.64 -15.79
N TRP A 64 0.35 6.39 -15.15
CA TRP A 64 0.32 6.55 -13.70
C TRP A 64 0.07 5.24 -12.98
N LEU A 65 -0.85 4.39 -13.46
CA LEU A 65 -1.12 3.08 -12.87
C LEU A 65 0.04 2.11 -13.08
N ILE A 66 0.67 2.14 -14.26
CA ILE A 66 1.87 1.35 -14.56
C ILE A 66 3.01 1.76 -13.64
N HIS A 67 3.22 3.07 -13.45
CA HIS A 67 4.23 3.59 -12.55
C HIS A 67 4.01 3.12 -11.10
N SER A 68 2.76 3.19 -10.60
CA SER A 68 2.42 2.60 -9.30
C SER A 68 2.74 1.10 -9.23
N THR A 69 2.40 0.34 -10.28
CA THR A 69 2.68 -1.10 -10.38
C THR A 69 4.17 -1.40 -10.24
N GLN A 70 5.01 -0.69 -11.00
CA GLN A 70 6.45 -0.87 -11.00
C GLN A 70 7.06 -0.52 -9.63
N ARG A 71 6.65 0.62 -9.05
CA ARG A 71 7.13 1.04 -7.72
C ARG A 71 6.71 0.06 -6.63
N ASN A 72 5.50 -0.46 -6.68
CA ASN A 72 5.05 -1.49 -5.76
C ASN A 72 5.97 -2.72 -5.78
N TYR A 73 6.29 -3.25 -6.96
CA TYR A 73 7.20 -4.40 -7.07
C TYR A 73 8.60 -4.09 -6.52
N SER A 74 9.15 -2.92 -6.86
CA SER A 74 10.49 -2.54 -6.39
C SER A 74 10.55 -2.35 -4.88
N ASP A 75 9.61 -1.59 -4.29
CA ASP A 75 9.59 -1.33 -2.85
C ASP A 75 9.33 -2.61 -2.05
N CYS A 76 8.38 -3.44 -2.52
CA CYS A 76 8.00 -4.65 -1.80
C CYS A 76 9.01 -5.79 -1.94
N ALA A 77 9.77 -5.84 -3.04
CA ALA A 77 10.92 -6.72 -3.16
C ALA A 77 12.01 -6.36 -2.12
N MET A 78 12.24 -5.06 -1.88
CA MET A 78 13.14 -4.60 -0.82
C MET A 78 12.66 -5.03 0.57
N LEU A 79 11.35 -4.91 0.86
CA LEU A 79 10.77 -5.35 2.14
C LEU A 79 10.90 -6.86 2.36
N LYS A 80 10.81 -7.64 1.29
CA LYS A 80 10.94 -9.10 1.30
C LYS A 80 12.38 -9.60 1.25
N ALA A 81 13.35 -8.71 0.97
CA ALA A 81 14.73 -9.03 0.65
C ALA A 81 14.86 -10.02 -0.54
N GLU A 82 14.05 -9.82 -1.57
CA GLU A 82 14.00 -10.59 -2.79
C GLU A 82 14.44 -9.76 -4.01
N SER A 83 14.76 -10.42 -5.11
CA SER A 83 14.94 -9.74 -6.40
C SER A 83 13.61 -9.15 -6.89
N VAL A 84 13.68 -8.01 -7.58
CA VAL A 84 12.48 -7.41 -8.19
C VAL A 84 11.90 -8.38 -9.22
N PRO A 85 10.59 -8.71 -9.13
CA PRO A 85 9.95 -9.63 -10.08
C PRO A 85 9.99 -9.11 -11.53
N GLU A 86 10.10 -9.99 -12.52
CA GLU A 86 10.04 -9.60 -13.94
C GLU A 86 8.75 -8.87 -14.32
N ALA A 87 7.67 -9.09 -13.59
CA ALA A 87 6.39 -8.40 -13.75
C ALA A 87 6.52 -6.87 -13.65
N GLU A 88 7.54 -6.36 -12.97
CA GLU A 88 7.87 -4.94 -12.93
C GLU A 88 8.20 -4.42 -14.34
N GLN A 89 9.14 -5.07 -15.04
CA GLN A 89 9.55 -4.67 -16.38
C GLN A 89 8.45 -4.94 -17.44
N GLN A 90 7.70 -6.02 -17.26
CA GLN A 90 6.58 -6.37 -18.14
C GLN A 90 5.47 -5.31 -18.08
N ALA A 91 5.24 -4.69 -16.90
CA ALA A 91 4.23 -3.67 -16.73
C ALA A 91 4.43 -2.47 -17.67
N ALA A 92 5.66 -2.09 -17.99
CA ALA A 92 5.97 -0.98 -18.89
C ALA A 92 5.41 -1.13 -20.32
N ARG A 93 5.08 -2.36 -20.72
CA ARG A 93 4.61 -2.69 -22.09
C ARG A 93 3.09 -2.73 -22.19
N LEU A 94 2.39 -2.69 -21.05
CA LEU A 94 0.94 -2.81 -21.01
C LEU A 94 0.26 -1.54 -21.52
N LYS A 95 -0.84 -1.72 -22.25
CA LYS A 95 -1.62 -0.60 -22.81
C LYS A 95 -3.12 -0.77 -22.60
N ASP A 96 -3.56 -2.02 -22.52
CA ASP A 96 -4.97 -2.35 -22.38
C ASP A 96 -5.44 -2.17 -20.93
N LYS A 97 -6.67 -1.65 -20.76
CA LYS A 97 -7.26 -1.42 -19.44
C LYS A 97 -7.24 -2.67 -18.57
N ALA A 98 -7.65 -3.81 -19.12
CA ALA A 98 -7.78 -5.04 -18.35
C ALA A 98 -6.40 -5.53 -17.88
N GLU A 99 -5.38 -5.46 -18.73
CA GLU A 99 -4.00 -5.84 -18.40
C GLU A 99 -3.39 -4.89 -17.37
N VAL A 100 -3.53 -3.57 -17.55
CA VAL A 100 -3.01 -2.56 -16.61
C VAL A 100 -3.69 -2.71 -15.25
N SER A 101 -5.03 -2.84 -15.21
CA SER A 101 -5.77 -3.03 -13.95
C SER A 101 -5.38 -4.34 -13.25
N LYS A 102 -5.21 -5.43 -14.00
CA LYS A 102 -4.75 -6.71 -13.46
C LYS A 102 -3.33 -6.61 -12.87
N ALA A 103 -2.40 -5.99 -13.59
CA ALA A 103 -1.02 -5.82 -13.13
C ALA A 103 -0.95 -4.97 -11.86
N LEU A 104 -1.72 -3.87 -11.79
CA LEU A 104 -1.83 -3.05 -10.60
C LEU A 104 -2.32 -3.85 -9.39
N LYS A 105 -3.42 -4.60 -9.54
CA LYS A 105 -3.97 -5.44 -8.47
C LYS A 105 -2.99 -6.52 -8.01
N SER A 106 -2.26 -7.13 -8.96
CA SER A 106 -1.23 -8.13 -8.65
C SER A 106 -0.06 -7.52 -7.86
N SER A 107 0.40 -6.32 -8.21
CA SER A 107 1.47 -5.63 -7.50
C SER A 107 1.06 -5.26 -6.07
N PHE A 108 -0.18 -4.81 -5.87
CA PHE A 108 -0.72 -4.56 -4.53
C PHE A 108 -0.89 -5.84 -3.69
N ALA A 109 -1.25 -6.97 -4.31
CA ALA A 109 -1.29 -8.26 -3.61
C ALA A 109 0.11 -8.67 -3.15
N TYR A 110 1.12 -8.56 -4.03
CA TYR A 110 2.52 -8.83 -3.68
C TYR A 110 3.00 -7.98 -2.50
N CYS A 111 2.61 -6.70 -2.45
CA CYS A 111 2.92 -5.83 -1.33
C CYS A 111 2.14 -6.16 -0.06
N ALA A 112 0.90 -6.60 -0.17
CA ALA A 112 0.12 -7.05 0.98
C ALA A 112 0.81 -8.23 1.70
N ASP A 113 1.33 -9.19 0.94
CA ASP A 113 2.10 -10.33 1.47
C ASP A 113 3.40 -9.86 2.15
N ALA A 114 4.11 -8.91 1.55
CA ALA A 114 5.31 -8.31 2.14
C ALA A 114 5.02 -7.64 3.49
N LEU A 115 3.92 -6.89 3.57
CA LEU A 115 3.52 -6.19 4.80
C LEU A 115 3.02 -7.13 5.90
N GLN A 116 2.41 -8.27 5.55
CA GLN A 116 2.02 -9.28 6.53
C GLN A 116 3.23 -9.94 7.22
N ALA A 117 4.34 -10.10 6.50
CA ALA A 117 5.57 -10.68 7.00
C ALA A 117 6.48 -9.67 7.72
N LEU A 118 6.08 -8.39 7.80
CA LEU A 118 6.87 -7.31 8.36
C LEU A 118 6.41 -7.01 9.78
N ASP A 119 7.34 -7.06 10.74
CA ASP A 119 7.17 -6.54 12.09
C ASP A 119 7.85 -5.17 12.27
N ASP A 120 7.60 -4.49 13.40
CA ASP A 120 8.15 -3.17 13.65
C ASP A 120 9.68 -3.18 13.76
N GLN A 121 10.29 -4.25 14.28
CA GLN A 121 11.76 -4.34 14.37
C GLN A 121 12.36 -4.44 12.98
N LYS A 122 11.81 -5.27 12.12
CA LYS A 122 12.24 -5.39 10.72
C LYS A 122 11.99 -4.10 9.96
N ALA A 123 10.86 -3.42 10.18
CA ALA A 123 10.50 -2.16 9.52
C ALA A 123 11.54 -1.05 9.76
N ILE A 124 12.22 -1.06 10.91
CA ILE A 124 13.24 -0.08 11.28
C ILE A 124 14.67 -0.67 11.29
N SER A 125 14.85 -1.90 10.80
CA SER A 125 16.13 -2.62 10.85
C SER A 125 17.23 -1.96 10.02
N SER A 126 16.86 -1.29 8.94
CA SER A 126 17.79 -0.57 8.08
C SER A 126 17.13 0.64 7.42
N PRO A 127 17.93 1.67 7.04
CA PRO A 127 17.41 2.82 6.29
C PRO A 127 16.71 2.42 4.98
N GLN A 128 17.20 1.38 4.31
CA GLN A 128 16.64 0.89 3.04
C GLN A 128 15.22 0.33 3.23
N VAL A 129 15.03 -0.51 4.24
CA VAL A 129 13.71 -1.08 4.55
C VAL A 129 12.73 0.00 5.00
N SER A 130 13.16 0.89 5.91
CA SER A 130 12.32 2.01 6.37
C SER A 130 11.93 2.93 5.22
N ASN A 131 12.88 3.24 4.32
CA ASN A 131 12.60 4.07 3.15
C ASN A 131 11.63 3.39 2.18
N ALA A 132 11.81 2.11 1.87
CA ALA A 132 10.90 1.37 1.00
C ALA A 132 9.47 1.33 1.58
N LEU A 133 9.35 1.11 2.90
CA LEU A 133 8.06 1.10 3.60
C LEU A 133 7.36 2.46 3.53
N LEU A 134 8.09 3.54 3.80
CA LEU A 134 7.56 4.91 3.73
C LEU A 134 7.21 5.29 2.30
N HIS A 135 8.11 5.02 1.36
CA HIS A 135 7.94 5.32 -0.06
C HIS A 135 6.71 4.61 -0.64
N LEU A 136 6.51 3.32 -0.33
CA LEU A 136 5.35 2.56 -0.76
C LEU A 136 4.03 3.29 -0.48
N VAL A 137 3.88 3.88 0.69
CA VAL A 137 2.64 4.55 1.08
C VAL A 137 2.59 5.99 0.55
N VAL A 138 3.64 6.76 0.73
CA VAL A 138 3.68 8.18 0.34
C VAL A 138 3.54 8.31 -1.18
N HIS A 139 4.34 7.57 -1.94
CA HIS A 139 4.36 7.66 -3.39
C HIS A 139 3.05 7.21 -4.04
N ASN A 140 2.44 6.12 -3.54
CA ASN A 140 1.11 5.73 -4.02
C ASN A 140 0.02 6.78 -3.69
N ASN A 141 0.14 7.52 -2.56
CA ASN A 141 -0.77 8.62 -2.28
C ASN A 141 -0.53 9.83 -3.20
N GLU A 142 0.72 10.12 -3.57
CA GLU A 142 1.05 11.14 -4.60
C GLU A 142 0.45 10.77 -5.96
N ILE A 143 0.61 9.51 -6.39
CA ILE A 143 0.00 8.99 -7.62
C ILE A 143 -1.52 9.12 -7.55
N TYR A 144 -2.14 8.72 -6.44
CA TYR A 144 -3.59 8.86 -6.28
C TYR A 144 -4.04 10.32 -6.33
N GLY A 145 -3.26 11.25 -5.79
CA GLY A 145 -3.51 12.68 -5.89
C GLY A 145 -3.60 13.15 -7.35
N ASN A 146 -2.68 12.68 -8.21
CA ASN A 146 -2.75 12.94 -9.65
C ASN A 146 -3.98 12.29 -10.29
N ILE A 147 -4.24 11.01 -10.02
CA ILE A 147 -5.39 10.25 -10.53
C ILE A 147 -6.74 10.94 -10.23
N VAL A 148 -6.88 11.57 -9.07
CA VAL A 148 -8.08 12.35 -8.70
C VAL A 148 -8.39 13.45 -9.72
N GLY A 149 -7.36 14.12 -10.26
CA GLY A 149 -7.53 15.12 -11.33
C GLY A 149 -8.11 14.50 -12.61
N TYR A 150 -7.55 13.37 -13.04
CA TYR A 150 -8.01 12.63 -14.23
C TYR A 150 -9.47 12.18 -14.11
N LEU A 151 -9.85 11.64 -12.96
CA LEU A 151 -11.22 11.22 -12.69
C LEU A 151 -12.20 12.40 -12.78
N ARG A 152 -11.88 13.51 -12.12
CA ARG A 152 -12.74 14.70 -12.08
C ARG A 152 -12.96 15.32 -13.46
N VAL A 153 -11.90 15.45 -14.25
CA VAL A 153 -12.01 15.96 -15.64
C VAL A 153 -12.81 14.99 -16.52
N SER A 154 -12.79 13.71 -16.19
CA SER A 154 -13.62 12.69 -16.86
C SER A 154 -15.05 12.59 -16.30
N GLY A 155 -15.46 13.49 -15.40
CA GLY A 155 -16.80 13.49 -14.79
C GLY A 155 -17.03 12.40 -13.73
N ILE A 156 -15.96 11.75 -13.25
CA ILE A 156 -16.03 10.63 -12.30
C ILE A 156 -15.75 11.12 -10.89
N VAL A 157 -16.61 10.75 -9.94
CA VAL A 157 -16.39 11.03 -8.52
C VAL A 157 -15.23 10.15 -7.98
N PRO A 158 -14.14 10.75 -7.44
CA PRO A 158 -13.02 9.98 -6.93
C PRO A 158 -13.43 9.03 -5.78
N PRO A 159 -12.87 7.82 -5.70
CA PRO A 159 -13.20 6.82 -4.68
C PRO A 159 -13.14 7.34 -3.24
N SER A 160 -12.13 8.14 -2.91
CA SER A 160 -12.01 8.75 -1.57
C SER A 160 -13.13 9.76 -1.25
N THR A 161 -13.71 10.40 -2.26
CA THR A 161 -14.86 11.32 -2.12
C THR A 161 -16.15 10.53 -1.93
N ALA A 162 -16.37 9.50 -2.75
CA ALA A 162 -17.53 8.62 -2.65
C ALA A 162 -17.60 7.94 -1.27
N ALA A 163 -16.48 7.43 -0.75
CA ALA A 163 -16.40 6.81 0.56
C ALA A 163 -16.80 7.75 1.71
N ARG A 164 -16.45 9.04 1.62
CA ARG A 164 -16.86 10.04 2.63
C ARG A 164 -18.35 10.36 2.59
N GLY A 165 -18.95 10.39 1.40
CA GLY A 165 -20.39 10.57 1.22
C GLY A 165 -21.21 9.46 1.88
N SER A 166 -20.78 8.21 1.68
CA SER A 166 -21.43 7.02 2.26
C SER A 166 -21.37 6.97 3.79
N GLN A 167 -20.33 7.54 4.40
CA GLN A 167 -20.20 7.61 5.87
C GLN A 167 -21.10 8.68 6.49
N LYS A 168 -21.36 9.79 5.80
CA LYS A 168 -22.28 10.84 6.28
C LYS A 168 -23.73 10.38 6.26
N GLY A 169 -24.13 9.61 5.25
CA GLY A 169 -25.49 9.06 5.16
C GLY A 169 -25.85 7.98 6.17
N LYS A 170 -24.87 7.40 6.87
CA LYS A 170 -25.09 6.39 7.93
C LYS A 170 -25.19 6.97 9.35
N LYS A 171 -24.98 8.28 9.52
CA LYS A 171 -25.02 8.97 10.82
C LYS A 171 -26.32 9.76 11.04
N ASN A 172 -27.23 9.76 10.08
CA ASN A 172 -28.58 10.29 10.17
C ASN A 172 -29.58 9.12 10.18
#